data_5a00993cedcac4c57127f7d1497a502d
#
_entry.id   5a00993cedcac4c57127f7d1497a502d
#
_cell.length_a   1.000
_cell.length_b   1.000
_cell.length_c   1.000
_cell.angle_alpha   90.00
_cell.angle_beta   90.00
_cell.angle_gamma   90.00
#
_symmetry.space_group_name_H-M   'P 1'
#
loop_
_entity.id
_entity.type
_entity.pdbx_description
1 polymer ?
#
loop_
_entity_poly.entity_id
_entity_poly.type
_entity_poly.pdbx_seq_one_letter_code
_entity_poly.pdbx_strand_id
1 'polypeptide(L)'
;MDRIIEKKTWNTKRLLTIGGIAALVLLIAFVIYSTSGKSKLDVDPERLTISTITKGPFQENIPVNGVVMPLTTIYLDASDGGRVEEKYVEDGAMLKKGQPILRLSNTDLELQLASQETAVYGQQIQMQISHNAAAQNTISKLQNMADVESTYKEAERVYNLDKQLYEKKAIGLQDYKVAQNNYNYQLQKRKLTRQILSQDTVLVRQQDAQSREQISQMKAALEMMRKKVSDLTVRAPIDGQLTSFDAEIGQDKAKGEHLGQIDVASGFKVRVGVEEHYLSRVFTGLKGDFEFADKTYKLVIKKVFTQVVNGQFNVDMYFVGAVPEGIRKGQTLQVRLFLSDETTALLLPKGGFYQQTGGNWIFKLSEDGKKAYKVDIQINRQSPDYYELTSGLKVGDKVITSSYETYGDNQELILKK
;
A
#
# COMPACT_ATOMS: atom_id res chain seq x y z
N MET A 1 30.46 9.68 -114.97
CA MET A 1 29.45 8.59 -115.00
C MET A 1 29.34 7.94 -113.62
N ASP A 2 28.45 8.48 -112.85
CA ASP A 2 28.18 7.90 -111.50
C ASP A 2 26.96 7.02 -111.59
N ARG A 3 27.13 5.78 -111.23
CA ARG A 3 26.05 4.80 -111.15
C ARG A 3 25.50 4.85 -109.74
N ILE A 4 24.23 5.25 -109.56
CA ILE A 4 23.46 5.19 -108.32
C ILE A 4 23.16 3.71 -108.01
N ILE A 5 23.67 3.23 -106.88
CA ILE A 5 23.36 1.88 -106.32
C ILE A 5 22.14 2.00 -105.43
N GLU A 6 21.00 1.41 -105.87
CA GLU A 6 19.81 1.27 -105.05
C GLU A 6 20.09 0.35 -103.84
N LYS A 7 19.98 0.89 -102.58
CA LYS A 7 20.07 0.12 -101.36
C LYS A 7 18.77 -0.69 -101.13
N LYS A 8 18.86 -1.99 -101.24
CA LYS A 8 17.80 -2.92 -100.91
C LYS A 8 17.54 -2.81 -99.43
N THR A 9 16.38 -2.21 -98.97
CA THR A 9 16.00 -1.88 -97.57
C THR A 9 15.62 -3.08 -96.78
N TRP A 10 15.45 -4.25 -97.33
CA TRP A 10 15.08 -5.47 -96.58
C TRP A 10 16.09 -6.60 -96.88
N ASN A 11 16.96 -6.86 -95.94
CA ASN A 11 17.94 -7.94 -95.98
C ASN A 11 17.38 -9.15 -95.22
N THR A 12 17.41 -10.36 -95.80
CA THR A 12 16.93 -11.63 -95.20
C THR A 12 17.44 -11.88 -93.83
N LYS A 13 18.64 -11.38 -93.49
CA LYS A 13 19.19 -11.43 -92.10
C LYS A 13 18.42 -10.57 -91.11
N ARG A 14 17.92 -9.39 -91.53
CA ARG A 14 17.09 -8.52 -90.61
C ARG A 14 15.70 -9.10 -90.41
N LEU A 15 15.12 -9.77 -91.43
CA LEU A 15 13.83 -10.45 -91.26
C LEU A 15 13.93 -11.63 -90.30
N LEU A 16 15.02 -12.40 -90.38
CA LEU A 16 15.30 -13.48 -89.43
C LEU A 16 15.54 -13.01 -87.97
N THR A 17 16.23 -11.87 -87.82
CA THR A 17 16.45 -11.32 -86.49
C THR A 17 15.17 -10.74 -85.86
N ILE A 18 14.33 -10.05 -86.62
CA ILE A 18 13.03 -9.55 -86.19
C ILE A 18 12.07 -10.73 -85.89
N GLY A 19 12.04 -11.76 -86.73
CA GLY A 19 11.27 -12.99 -86.47
C GLY A 19 11.72 -13.73 -85.22
N GLY A 20 13.04 -13.80 -85.00
CA GLY A 20 13.61 -14.42 -83.80
C GLY A 20 13.26 -13.64 -82.53
N ILE A 21 13.32 -12.28 -82.56
CA ILE A 21 12.93 -11.44 -81.42
C ILE A 21 11.43 -11.55 -81.18
N ALA A 22 10.59 -11.56 -82.25
CA ALA A 22 9.14 -11.72 -82.12
C ALA A 22 8.78 -13.10 -81.50
N ALA A 23 9.46 -14.17 -81.94
CA ALA A 23 9.26 -15.51 -81.35
C ALA A 23 9.71 -15.59 -79.85
N LEU A 24 10.82 -14.91 -79.54
CA LEU A 24 11.28 -14.83 -78.10
C LEU A 24 10.28 -14.06 -77.22
N VAL A 25 9.76 -12.94 -77.71
CA VAL A 25 8.75 -12.17 -77.02
C VAL A 25 7.45 -12.96 -76.80
N LEU A 26 7.00 -13.70 -77.86
CA LEU A 26 5.84 -14.59 -77.74
C LEU A 26 6.09 -15.75 -76.79
N LEU A 27 7.31 -16.29 -76.79
CA LEU A 27 7.68 -17.36 -75.83
C LEU A 27 7.73 -16.85 -74.40
N ILE A 28 8.27 -15.67 -74.15
CA ILE A 28 8.26 -15.00 -72.87
C ILE A 28 6.81 -14.68 -72.42
N ALA A 29 5.98 -14.15 -73.30
CA ALA A 29 4.56 -13.88 -73.02
C ALA A 29 3.79 -15.19 -72.75
N PHE A 30 4.09 -16.27 -73.45
CA PHE A 30 3.50 -17.58 -73.21
C PHE A 30 3.95 -18.17 -71.84
N VAL A 31 5.24 -18.04 -71.50
CA VAL A 31 5.75 -18.47 -70.18
C VAL A 31 5.11 -17.66 -69.09
N ILE A 32 5.01 -16.34 -69.23
CA ILE A 32 4.33 -15.46 -68.22
C ILE A 32 2.84 -15.83 -68.09
N TYR A 33 2.15 -16.06 -69.20
CA TYR A 33 0.75 -16.49 -69.19
C TYR A 33 0.55 -17.87 -68.60
N SER A 34 1.45 -18.81 -68.86
CA SER A 34 1.44 -20.19 -68.37
C SER A 34 1.80 -20.27 -66.89
N THR A 35 2.71 -19.41 -66.40
CA THR A 35 3.13 -19.31 -64.99
C THR A 35 2.22 -18.41 -64.15
N SER A 36 1.37 -17.58 -64.78
CA SER A 36 0.40 -16.70 -64.09
C SER A 36 -0.84 -17.43 -63.60
N GLY A 37 -0.93 -18.75 -63.72
CA GLY A 37 -1.97 -19.58 -63.12
C GLY A 37 -1.85 -19.61 -61.59
N LYS A 38 -2.97 -19.33 -60.87
CA LYS A 38 -3.02 -19.49 -59.42
C LYS A 38 -2.52 -20.87 -59.02
N SER A 39 -1.51 -20.91 -58.14
CA SER A 39 -1.00 -22.18 -57.59
C SER A 39 -2.13 -22.89 -56.82
N LYS A 40 -2.38 -24.15 -57.17
CA LYS A 40 -3.49 -24.96 -56.61
C LYS A 40 -2.91 -26.17 -55.89
N LEU A 41 -3.54 -26.51 -54.75
CA LEU A 41 -3.19 -27.69 -53.98
C LEU A 41 -4.47 -28.51 -53.69
N ASP A 42 -4.38 -29.81 -53.93
CA ASP A 42 -5.44 -30.75 -53.53
C ASP A 42 -5.29 -31.07 -52.05
N VAL A 43 -6.36 -30.89 -51.26
CA VAL A 43 -6.36 -31.09 -49.80
C VAL A 43 -7.53 -31.97 -49.41
N ASP A 44 -7.28 -32.87 -48.47
CA ASP A 44 -8.27 -33.76 -47.90
C ASP A 44 -9.17 -32.98 -46.90
N PRO A 45 -10.48 -32.91 -47.12
CA PRO A 45 -11.41 -32.17 -46.22
C PRO A 45 -11.47 -32.72 -44.80
N GLU A 46 -11.17 -34.01 -44.58
CA GLU A 46 -11.26 -34.61 -43.27
C GLU A 46 -10.18 -34.13 -42.29
N ARG A 47 -9.09 -33.55 -42.85
CA ARG A 47 -7.99 -32.93 -42.07
C ARG A 47 -8.14 -31.46 -41.81
N LEU A 48 -9.26 -30.87 -42.24
CA LEU A 48 -9.51 -29.44 -42.12
C LEU A 48 -10.46 -29.14 -40.98
N THR A 49 -10.10 -28.18 -40.13
CA THR A 49 -11.05 -27.55 -39.21
C THR A 49 -11.67 -26.36 -39.94
N ILE A 50 -12.98 -26.48 -40.20
CA ILE A 50 -13.76 -25.41 -40.84
C ILE A 50 -14.57 -24.69 -39.76
N SER A 51 -14.40 -23.40 -39.64
CA SER A 51 -15.14 -22.53 -38.71
C SER A 51 -16.00 -21.54 -39.46
N THR A 52 -17.11 -21.15 -38.87
CA THR A 52 -18.02 -20.13 -39.45
C THR A 52 -17.83 -18.80 -38.72
N ILE A 53 -17.75 -17.72 -39.49
CA ILE A 53 -17.70 -16.36 -38.93
C ILE A 53 -19.08 -16.00 -38.40
N THR A 54 -19.14 -15.64 -37.13
CA THR A 54 -20.35 -15.23 -36.43
C THR A 54 -20.26 -13.78 -35.97
N LYS A 55 -21.39 -13.15 -35.72
CA LYS A 55 -21.47 -11.85 -35.08
C LYS A 55 -21.96 -12.06 -33.67
N GLY A 56 -21.21 -11.60 -32.69
CA GLY A 56 -21.56 -11.80 -31.29
C GLY A 56 -20.85 -10.84 -30.35
N PRO A 57 -21.12 -10.97 -29.05
CA PRO A 57 -20.43 -10.20 -28.03
C PRO A 57 -18.96 -10.57 -28.01
N PHE A 58 -18.10 -9.56 -28.02
CA PHE A 58 -16.66 -9.70 -27.94
C PHE A 58 -16.14 -8.83 -26.81
N GLN A 59 -15.33 -9.42 -25.95
CA GLN A 59 -14.61 -8.72 -24.90
C GLN A 59 -13.19 -9.24 -24.86
N GLU A 60 -12.24 -8.32 -25.04
CA GLU A 60 -10.85 -8.67 -24.95
C GLU A 60 -10.51 -9.03 -23.51
N ASN A 61 -9.97 -10.20 -23.26
CA ASN A 61 -9.57 -10.65 -21.95
C ASN A 61 -8.28 -11.48 -22.00
N ILE A 62 -7.57 -11.49 -20.88
CA ILE A 62 -6.37 -12.31 -20.68
C ILE A 62 -6.55 -13.22 -19.46
N PRO A 63 -6.15 -14.49 -19.57
CA PRO A 63 -6.09 -15.37 -18.41
C PRO A 63 -4.87 -15.01 -17.58
N VAL A 64 -5.07 -14.77 -16.29
CA VAL A 64 -4.02 -14.40 -15.33
C VAL A 64 -4.19 -15.19 -14.04
N ASN A 65 -3.09 -15.48 -13.38
CA ASN A 65 -3.13 -16.18 -12.10
C ASN A 65 -3.15 -15.17 -10.97
N GLY A 66 -4.08 -15.36 -10.04
CA GLY A 66 -4.21 -14.54 -8.85
C GLY A 66 -4.09 -15.36 -7.58
N VAL A 67 -3.56 -14.78 -6.53
CA VAL A 67 -3.46 -15.39 -5.19
C VAL A 67 -4.40 -14.65 -4.24
N VAL A 68 -5.20 -15.41 -3.52
CA VAL A 68 -6.11 -14.87 -2.50
C VAL A 68 -5.31 -14.37 -1.31
N MET A 69 -5.52 -13.11 -0.96
CA MET A 69 -4.89 -12.46 0.20
C MET A 69 -5.96 -11.82 1.08
N PRO A 70 -5.74 -11.68 2.38
CA PRO A 70 -6.62 -10.88 3.23
C PRO A 70 -6.59 -9.42 2.80
N LEU A 71 -7.66 -8.69 3.05
CA LEU A 71 -7.74 -7.25 2.77
C LEU A 71 -6.66 -6.47 3.51
N THR A 72 -6.47 -6.81 4.79
CA THR A 72 -5.47 -6.18 5.66
C THR A 72 -4.77 -7.25 6.47
N THR A 73 -3.46 -7.15 6.54
CA THR A 73 -2.59 -7.94 7.42
C THR A 73 -1.86 -6.97 8.34
N ILE A 74 -1.86 -7.24 9.63
CA ILE A 74 -1.08 -6.50 10.63
C ILE A 74 0.01 -7.42 11.14
N TYR A 75 1.25 -6.96 11.04
CA TYR A 75 2.41 -7.65 11.58
C TYR A 75 2.51 -7.42 13.07
N LEU A 76 2.89 -8.47 13.78
CA LEU A 76 3.16 -8.47 15.21
C LEU A 76 4.67 -8.60 15.39
N ASP A 77 5.30 -7.54 15.83
CA ASP A 77 6.73 -7.50 16.11
C ASP A 77 6.95 -7.26 17.60
N ALA A 78 8.02 -7.80 18.17
CA ALA A 78 8.40 -7.56 19.54
C ALA A 78 8.80 -6.09 19.74
N SER A 79 7.99 -5.31 20.46
CA SER A 79 8.26 -3.89 20.73
C SER A 79 9.54 -3.69 21.54
N ASP A 80 9.77 -4.57 22.52
CA ASP A 80 11.02 -4.73 23.24
C ASP A 80 11.35 -6.22 23.31
N GLY A 81 12.64 -6.55 23.23
CA GLY A 81 13.09 -7.94 23.24
C GLY A 81 12.84 -8.62 24.60
N GLY A 82 12.84 -9.94 24.57
CA GLY A 82 12.68 -10.75 25.77
C GLY A 82 12.51 -12.22 25.45
N ARG A 83 12.52 -13.05 26.50
CA ARG A 83 12.30 -14.49 26.39
C ARG A 83 10.80 -14.79 26.43
N VAL A 84 10.31 -15.65 25.55
CA VAL A 84 8.91 -16.11 25.57
C VAL A 84 8.66 -16.91 26.85
N GLU A 85 7.86 -16.35 27.74
CA GLU A 85 7.52 -16.95 29.03
C GLU A 85 6.24 -17.77 28.93
N GLU A 86 5.21 -17.19 28.33
CA GLU A 86 3.90 -17.81 28.17
C GLU A 86 3.35 -17.58 26.76
N LYS A 87 2.67 -18.59 26.25
CA LYS A 87 1.94 -18.56 24.97
C LYS A 87 0.47 -18.85 25.27
N TYR A 88 -0.40 -17.88 24.98
CA TYR A 88 -1.83 -17.96 25.30
C TYR A 88 -2.67 -18.53 24.15
N VAL A 89 -2.18 -18.49 22.94
CA VAL A 89 -2.89 -18.91 21.73
C VAL A 89 -1.95 -19.59 20.74
N GLU A 90 -2.51 -20.44 19.90
CA GLU A 90 -1.77 -21.15 18.83
C GLU A 90 -1.97 -20.48 17.47
N ASP A 91 -1.11 -20.82 16.50
CA ASP A 91 -1.25 -20.41 15.12
C ASP A 91 -2.61 -20.84 14.56
N GLY A 92 -3.26 -19.97 13.78
CA GLY A 92 -4.60 -20.20 13.25
C GLY A 92 -5.75 -19.78 14.16
N ALA A 93 -5.50 -19.36 15.42
CA ALA A 93 -6.54 -18.93 16.37
C ALA A 93 -7.25 -17.66 15.90
N MET A 94 -8.57 -17.58 16.12
CA MET A 94 -9.35 -16.37 15.96
C MET A 94 -9.21 -15.48 17.19
N LEU A 95 -8.75 -14.25 16.99
CA LEU A 95 -8.47 -13.29 18.05
C LEU A 95 -9.45 -12.14 18.06
N LYS A 96 -9.74 -11.62 19.26
CA LYS A 96 -10.42 -10.35 19.47
C LYS A 96 -9.42 -9.26 19.83
N LYS A 97 -9.71 -8.03 19.45
CA LYS A 97 -8.91 -6.87 19.82
C LYS A 97 -8.65 -6.83 21.32
N GLY A 98 -7.38 -6.66 21.73
CA GLY A 98 -6.92 -6.63 23.11
C GLY A 98 -6.64 -8.00 23.73
N GLN A 99 -6.99 -9.11 23.07
CA GLN A 99 -6.72 -10.47 23.55
C GLN A 99 -5.22 -10.72 23.62
N PRO A 100 -4.68 -11.25 24.75
CA PRO A 100 -3.27 -11.57 24.86
C PRO A 100 -2.92 -12.76 23.94
N ILE A 101 -1.74 -12.68 23.33
CA ILE A 101 -1.20 -13.68 22.40
C ILE A 101 -0.06 -14.44 23.06
N LEU A 102 0.94 -13.70 23.54
CA LEU A 102 2.07 -14.24 24.29
C LEU A 102 2.57 -13.20 25.31
N ARG A 103 3.36 -13.67 26.26
CA ARG A 103 4.10 -12.84 27.21
C ARG A 103 5.60 -13.07 27.04
N LEU A 104 6.32 -11.96 26.93
CA LEU A 104 7.78 -11.94 26.98
C LEU A 104 8.21 -11.60 28.41
N SER A 105 9.29 -12.19 28.89
CA SER A 105 10.00 -11.82 30.11
C SER A 105 11.24 -11.03 29.73
N ASN A 106 11.42 -9.85 30.36
CA ASN A 106 12.62 -9.02 30.21
C ASN A 106 13.02 -8.47 31.58
N THR A 107 13.93 -9.20 32.23
CA THR A 107 14.38 -8.89 33.60
C THR A 107 15.01 -7.50 33.71
N ASP A 108 15.73 -7.05 32.66
CA ASP A 108 16.37 -5.74 32.67
C ASP A 108 15.32 -4.61 32.67
N LEU A 109 14.29 -4.75 31.88
CA LEU A 109 13.20 -3.78 31.77
C LEU A 109 12.37 -3.75 33.09
N GLU A 110 12.11 -4.90 33.68
CA GLU A 110 11.39 -5.01 34.97
C GLU A 110 12.23 -4.40 36.12
N LEU A 111 13.56 -4.62 36.12
CA LEU A 111 14.46 -4.00 37.09
C LEU A 111 14.51 -2.48 36.91
N GLN A 112 14.56 -1.99 35.68
CA GLN A 112 14.50 -0.55 35.36
C GLN A 112 13.18 0.06 35.88
N LEU A 113 12.05 -0.62 35.69
CA LEU A 113 10.75 -0.17 36.21
C LEU A 113 10.80 -0.06 37.73
N ALA A 114 11.26 -1.10 38.42
CA ALA A 114 11.37 -1.09 39.89
C ALA A 114 12.29 0.02 40.41
N SER A 115 13.41 0.26 39.73
CA SER A 115 14.33 1.38 40.06
C SER A 115 13.65 2.73 39.87
N GLN A 116 12.93 2.93 38.75
CA GLN A 116 12.22 4.19 38.48
C GLN A 116 11.08 4.42 39.52
N GLU A 117 10.34 3.38 39.89
CA GLU A 117 9.32 3.47 40.95
C GLU A 117 9.95 3.91 42.24
N THR A 118 11.04 3.27 42.66
CA THR A 118 11.77 3.63 43.91
C THR A 118 12.25 5.07 43.87
N ALA A 119 12.77 5.55 42.73
CA ALA A 119 13.23 6.93 42.59
C ALA A 119 12.08 7.95 42.72
N VAL A 120 10.90 7.67 42.15
CA VAL A 120 9.70 8.52 42.29
C VAL A 120 9.22 8.57 43.72
N TYR A 121 9.13 7.42 44.39
CA TYR A 121 8.75 7.36 45.81
C TYR A 121 9.74 8.10 46.70
N GLY A 122 11.04 7.92 46.50
CA GLY A 122 12.09 8.65 47.24
C GLY A 122 11.96 10.16 47.10
N GLN A 123 11.73 10.64 45.87
CA GLN A 123 11.54 12.07 45.61
C GLN A 123 10.25 12.62 46.27
N GLN A 124 9.16 11.83 46.29
CA GLN A 124 7.92 12.22 46.97
C GLN A 124 8.12 12.36 48.49
N ILE A 125 8.82 11.42 49.12
CA ILE A 125 9.16 11.47 50.53
C ILE A 125 10.03 12.71 50.83
N GLN A 126 11.08 12.97 50.00
CA GLN A 126 11.93 14.13 50.19
C GLN A 126 11.17 15.46 50.07
N MET A 127 10.23 15.54 49.10
CA MET A 127 9.35 16.70 48.95
C MET A 127 8.48 16.87 50.23
N GLN A 128 7.92 15.80 50.77
CA GLN A 128 7.09 15.86 52.01
C GLN A 128 7.91 16.36 53.21
N ILE A 129 9.14 15.86 53.37
CA ILE A 129 10.05 16.32 54.41
C ILE A 129 10.36 17.81 54.26
N SER A 130 10.70 18.25 53.06
CA SER A 130 10.99 19.66 52.77
C SER A 130 9.78 20.57 53.00
N HIS A 131 8.57 20.13 52.61
CA HIS A 131 7.32 20.84 52.86
C HIS A 131 7.05 20.99 54.37
N ASN A 132 7.21 19.91 55.16
CA ASN A 132 7.01 19.95 56.62
C ASN A 132 8.02 20.89 57.29
N ALA A 133 9.31 20.85 56.90
CA ALA A 133 10.35 21.76 57.38
C ALA A 133 10.04 23.23 57.04
N ALA A 134 9.59 23.51 55.82
CA ALA A 134 9.18 24.86 55.40
C ALA A 134 7.96 25.35 56.22
N ALA A 135 6.99 24.49 56.49
CA ALA A 135 5.81 24.82 57.32
C ALA A 135 6.22 25.20 58.76
N GLN A 136 7.11 24.42 59.39
CA GLN A 136 7.64 24.74 60.75
C GLN A 136 8.39 26.06 60.77
N ASN A 137 9.24 26.30 59.77
CA ASN A 137 9.99 27.58 59.65
C ASN A 137 9.04 28.77 59.49
N THR A 138 7.98 28.63 58.68
CA THR A 138 6.95 29.66 58.50
C THR A 138 6.21 29.95 59.81
N ILE A 139 5.84 28.91 60.59
CA ILE A 139 5.20 29.08 61.88
C ILE A 139 6.11 29.90 62.82
N SER A 140 7.41 29.55 62.91
CA SER A 140 8.37 30.29 63.76
C SER A 140 8.50 31.76 63.35
N LYS A 141 8.49 32.05 62.04
CA LYS A 141 8.54 33.43 61.52
C LYS A 141 7.25 34.21 61.82
N LEU A 142 6.09 33.54 61.79
CA LEU A 142 4.80 34.13 62.16
C LEU A 142 4.76 34.47 63.66
N GLN A 143 5.29 33.60 64.53
CA GLN A 143 5.44 33.89 65.94
C GLN A 143 6.31 35.12 66.20
N ASN A 144 7.50 35.17 65.56
CA ASN A 144 8.38 36.35 65.66
C ASN A 144 7.68 37.64 65.14
N MET A 145 6.92 37.55 64.07
CA MET A 145 6.16 38.71 63.57
C MET A 145 5.10 39.15 64.56
N ALA A 146 4.39 38.24 65.29
CA ALA A 146 3.43 38.56 66.30
C ALA A 146 4.07 39.29 67.47
N ASP A 147 5.26 38.85 67.92
CA ASP A 147 6.04 39.51 68.98
C ASP A 147 6.49 40.92 68.58
N VAL A 148 7.00 41.07 67.35
CA VAL A 148 7.38 42.38 66.80
C VAL A 148 6.17 43.34 66.67
N GLU A 149 5.02 42.83 66.23
CA GLU A 149 3.77 43.62 66.16
C GLU A 149 3.30 44.05 67.53
N SER A 150 3.40 43.18 68.57
CA SER A 150 3.07 43.56 69.98
C SER A 150 3.97 44.62 70.56
N THR A 151 5.30 44.47 70.39
CA THR A 151 6.28 45.49 70.80
C THR A 151 6.15 46.81 70.08
N TYR A 152 5.86 46.80 68.80
CA TYR A 152 5.57 47.98 67.99
C TYR A 152 4.34 48.74 68.49
N LYS A 153 3.22 48.04 68.75
CA LYS A 153 1.96 48.62 69.32
C LYS A 153 2.20 49.31 70.66
N GLU A 154 2.99 48.67 71.53
CA GLU A 154 3.34 49.27 72.82
C GLU A 154 4.21 50.54 72.70
N ALA A 155 5.24 50.49 71.83
CA ALA A 155 6.08 51.64 71.51
C ALA A 155 5.27 52.79 70.89
N GLU A 156 4.30 52.50 70.04
CA GLU A 156 3.39 53.46 69.41
C GLU A 156 2.49 54.11 70.50
N ARG A 157 1.95 53.33 71.40
CA ARG A 157 1.13 53.82 72.51
C ARG A 157 1.92 54.75 73.45
N VAL A 158 3.14 54.34 73.83
CA VAL A 158 4.03 55.17 74.67
C VAL A 158 4.42 56.46 73.94
N TYR A 159 4.85 56.41 72.68
CA TYR A 159 5.21 57.60 71.88
C TYR A 159 4.03 58.60 71.75
N ASN A 160 2.80 58.11 71.56
CA ASN A 160 1.61 58.98 71.43
C ASN A 160 1.24 59.63 72.77
N LEU A 161 1.41 58.90 73.88
CA LEU A 161 1.20 59.45 75.18
C LEU A 161 2.24 60.55 75.55
N ASP A 162 3.53 60.23 75.37
CA ASP A 162 4.61 61.13 75.67
C ASP A 162 4.61 62.38 74.72
N LYS A 163 4.18 62.27 73.48
CA LYS A 163 3.95 63.41 72.60
C LYS A 163 2.90 64.36 73.16
N GLN A 164 1.74 63.86 73.66
CA GLN A 164 0.70 64.64 74.22
C GLN A 164 1.15 65.34 75.53
N LEU A 165 1.94 64.60 76.40
CA LEU A 165 2.47 65.14 77.60
C LEU A 165 3.53 66.22 77.40
N TYR A 166 4.40 66.07 76.37
CA TYR A 166 5.40 67.06 75.94
C TYR A 166 4.72 68.33 75.43
N GLU A 167 3.67 68.22 74.62
CA GLU A 167 2.90 69.34 74.08
C GLU A 167 2.25 70.15 75.23
N LYS A 168 1.86 69.44 76.28
CA LYS A 168 1.32 70.05 77.52
C LYS A 168 2.43 70.50 78.53
N LYS A 169 3.71 70.40 78.16
CA LYS A 169 4.89 70.71 78.99
C LYS A 169 4.98 69.92 80.29
N ALA A 170 4.42 68.68 80.35
CA ALA A 170 4.39 67.79 81.49
C ALA A 170 5.63 66.90 81.62
N ILE A 171 6.40 66.73 80.51
CA ILE A 171 7.65 65.97 80.45
C ILE A 171 8.72 66.73 79.73
N GLY A 172 10.01 66.34 79.94
CA GLY A 172 11.19 66.91 79.24
C GLY A 172 11.36 66.47 77.80
N LEU A 173 12.07 67.29 77.01
CA LEU A 173 12.41 66.97 75.61
C LEU A 173 13.16 65.61 75.50
N GLN A 174 13.97 65.27 76.44
CA GLN A 174 14.75 64.03 76.47
C GLN A 174 13.86 62.79 76.53
N ASP A 175 12.87 62.78 77.34
CA ASP A 175 11.94 61.67 77.51
C ASP A 175 11.11 61.45 76.25
N TYR A 176 10.59 62.56 75.63
CA TYR A 176 9.92 62.54 74.33
C TYR A 176 10.81 61.95 73.24
N LYS A 177 12.10 62.40 73.14
CA LYS A 177 13.06 61.89 72.13
C LYS A 177 13.36 60.43 72.32
N VAL A 178 13.45 59.88 73.54
CA VAL A 178 13.66 58.47 73.83
C VAL A 178 12.47 57.66 73.31
N ALA A 179 11.26 58.09 73.63
CA ALA A 179 10.04 57.41 73.11
C ALA A 179 9.94 57.45 71.62
N GLN A 180 10.25 58.61 70.99
CA GLN A 180 10.27 58.78 69.52
C GLN A 180 11.31 57.83 68.85
N ASN A 181 12.52 57.78 69.36
CA ASN A 181 13.58 56.89 68.82
C ASN A 181 13.22 55.41 68.91
N ASN A 182 12.64 54.98 70.07
CA ASN A 182 12.16 53.62 70.28
C ASN A 182 10.98 53.27 69.32
N TYR A 183 10.04 54.19 69.12
CA TYR A 183 8.96 53.99 68.12
C TYR A 183 9.51 53.86 66.76
N ASN A 184 10.41 54.74 66.30
CA ASN A 184 11.00 54.65 64.98
C ASN A 184 11.81 53.35 64.80
N TYR A 185 12.52 52.88 65.78
CA TYR A 185 13.25 51.64 65.76
C TYR A 185 12.27 50.43 65.60
N GLN A 186 11.19 50.36 66.39
CA GLN A 186 10.23 49.30 66.31
C GLN A 186 9.46 49.35 64.99
N LEU A 187 9.17 50.52 64.43
CA LEU A 187 8.57 50.66 63.12
C LEU A 187 9.46 50.13 62.00
N GLN A 188 10.75 50.40 62.06
CA GLN A 188 11.67 49.85 61.06
C GLN A 188 11.81 48.32 61.22
N LYS A 189 11.92 47.81 62.41
CA LYS A 189 11.97 46.36 62.71
C LYS A 189 10.73 45.65 62.21
N ARG A 190 9.55 46.21 62.43
CA ARG A 190 8.26 45.67 61.93
C ARG A 190 8.25 45.61 60.40
N LYS A 191 8.66 46.69 59.73
CA LYS A 191 8.73 46.74 58.24
C LYS A 191 9.67 45.67 57.69
N LEU A 192 10.86 45.53 58.27
CA LEU A 192 11.85 44.53 57.84
C LEU A 192 11.34 43.09 58.07
N THR A 193 10.78 42.83 59.26
CA THR A 193 10.25 41.48 59.58
C THR A 193 9.11 41.09 58.63
N ARG A 194 8.21 42.03 58.29
CA ARG A 194 7.12 41.83 57.34
C ARG A 194 7.66 41.55 55.92
N GLN A 195 8.71 42.29 55.51
CA GLN A 195 9.34 42.09 54.21
C GLN A 195 10.01 40.69 54.12
N ILE A 196 10.73 40.27 55.20
CA ILE A 196 11.33 38.93 55.25
C ILE A 196 10.28 37.83 55.15
N LEU A 197 9.15 37.96 55.86
CA LEU A 197 8.07 36.98 55.82
C LEU A 197 7.44 36.90 54.43
N SER A 198 7.24 38.04 53.79
CA SER A 198 6.70 38.10 52.40
C SER A 198 7.65 37.41 51.38
N GLN A 199 8.93 37.72 51.46
CA GLN A 199 9.95 37.08 50.59
C GLN A 199 10.02 35.57 50.83
N ASP A 200 10.03 35.14 52.07
CA ASP A 200 10.04 33.71 52.44
C ASP A 200 8.82 32.97 51.86
N THR A 201 7.62 33.55 51.99
CA THR A 201 6.42 32.97 51.40
C THR A 201 6.52 32.79 49.89
N VAL A 202 7.11 33.72 49.16
CA VAL A 202 7.33 33.63 47.70
C VAL A 202 8.34 32.54 47.40
N LEU A 203 9.45 32.46 48.12
CA LEU A 203 10.50 31.44 47.92
C LEU A 203 9.97 30.03 48.15
N VAL A 204 9.22 29.82 49.27
CA VAL A 204 8.60 28.53 49.61
C VAL A 204 7.61 28.10 48.49
N ARG A 205 6.79 29.03 47.97
CA ARG A 205 5.87 28.72 46.87
C ARG A 205 6.61 28.34 45.60
N GLN A 206 7.67 29.06 45.25
CA GLN A 206 8.49 28.75 44.05
C GLN A 206 9.15 27.38 44.18
N GLN A 207 9.73 27.08 45.33
CA GLN A 207 10.36 25.79 45.58
C GLN A 207 9.34 24.62 45.55
N ASP A 208 8.13 24.81 46.12
CA ASP A 208 7.06 23.85 46.07
C ASP A 208 6.56 23.61 44.65
N ALA A 209 6.38 24.67 43.86
CA ALA A 209 6.01 24.58 42.43
C ALA A 209 7.07 23.82 41.63
N GLN A 210 8.34 24.13 41.82
CA GLN A 210 9.46 23.46 41.15
C GLN A 210 9.54 21.97 41.51
N SER A 211 9.36 21.63 42.78
CA SER A 211 9.36 20.24 43.25
C SER A 211 8.19 19.45 42.67
N ARG A 212 7.00 20.05 42.58
CA ARG A 212 5.81 19.43 41.97
C ARG A 212 6.05 19.15 40.48
N GLU A 213 6.62 20.11 39.75
CA GLU A 213 6.93 19.95 38.34
C GLU A 213 7.91 18.80 38.14
N GLN A 214 8.98 18.72 38.91
CA GLN A 214 9.96 17.65 38.86
C GLN A 214 9.31 16.27 39.12
N ILE A 215 8.45 16.13 40.12
CA ILE A 215 7.72 14.90 40.40
C ILE A 215 6.75 14.55 39.23
N SER A 216 6.11 15.56 38.65
CA SER A 216 5.22 15.35 37.50
C SER A 216 6.00 14.74 36.31
N GLN A 217 7.17 15.27 36.00
CA GLN A 217 8.04 14.73 34.94
C GLN A 217 8.54 13.31 35.26
N MET A 218 8.94 13.04 36.49
CA MET A 218 9.32 11.70 36.92
C MET A 218 8.17 10.69 36.82
N LYS A 219 6.94 11.09 37.20
CA LYS A 219 5.75 10.26 37.07
C LYS A 219 5.42 9.97 35.58
N ALA A 220 5.55 10.97 34.69
CA ALA A 220 5.36 10.75 33.27
C ALA A 220 6.38 9.73 32.69
N ALA A 221 7.64 9.82 33.11
CA ALA A 221 8.66 8.83 32.74
C ALA A 221 8.34 7.42 33.29
N LEU A 222 7.83 7.33 34.52
CA LEU A 222 7.38 6.08 35.15
C LEU A 222 6.23 5.44 34.35
N GLU A 223 5.23 6.22 33.95
CA GLU A 223 4.11 5.71 33.13
C GLU A 223 4.58 5.20 31.77
N MET A 224 5.55 5.87 31.12
CA MET A 224 6.16 5.35 29.89
C MET A 224 6.87 4.02 30.14
N MET A 225 7.56 3.87 31.26
CA MET A 225 8.24 2.62 31.60
C MET A 225 7.22 1.50 31.88
N ARG A 226 6.15 1.80 32.61
CA ARG A 226 5.06 0.85 32.85
C ARG A 226 4.41 0.39 31.57
N LYS A 227 4.23 1.30 30.63
CA LYS A 227 3.72 0.94 29.30
C LYS A 227 4.66 -0.02 28.59
N LYS A 228 5.97 0.23 28.56
CA LYS A 228 6.95 -0.70 27.96
C LYS A 228 6.88 -2.10 28.56
N VAL A 229 6.80 -2.20 29.89
CA VAL A 229 6.65 -3.50 30.56
C VAL A 229 5.29 -4.14 30.23
N SER A 230 4.22 -3.36 30.15
CA SER A 230 2.91 -3.85 29.71
C SER A 230 2.94 -4.38 28.27
N ASP A 231 3.72 -3.75 27.39
CA ASP A 231 3.87 -4.14 25.97
C ASP A 231 4.68 -5.45 25.79
N LEU A 232 5.33 -5.96 26.85
CA LEU A 232 5.88 -7.33 26.88
C LEU A 232 4.77 -8.38 26.76
N THR A 233 3.54 -8.06 27.15
CA THR A 233 2.38 -8.87 26.81
C THR A 233 1.85 -8.42 25.46
N VAL A 234 2.21 -9.16 24.41
CA VAL A 234 1.76 -8.89 23.06
C VAL A 234 0.27 -9.20 22.94
N ARG A 235 -0.50 -8.21 22.46
CA ARG A 235 -1.96 -8.31 22.33
C ARG A 235 -2.39 -8.05 20.90
N ALA A 236 -3.52 -8.64 20.51
CA ALA A 236 -4.12 -8.42 19.22
C ALA A 236 -4.58 -6.94 19.07
N PRO A 237 -4.06 -6.18 18.10
CA PRO A 237 -4.48 -4.79 17.85
C PRO A 237 -5.86 -4.68 17.21
N ILE A 238 -6.32 -5.74 16.54
CA ILE A 238 -7.61 -5.84 15.81
C ILE A 238 -8.19 -7.25 15.93
N ASP A 239 -9.44 -7.40 15.54
CA ASP A 239 -10.07 -8.72 15.35
C ASP A 239 -9.53 -9.38 14.08
N GLY A 240 -9.17 -10.67 14.16
CA GLY A 240 -8.66 -11.40 13.01
C GLY A 240 -8.11 -12.77 13.35
N GLN A 241 -7.56 -13.45 12.36
CA GLN A 241 -6.92 -14.75 12.52
C GLN A 241 -5.41 -14.58 12.66
N LEU A 242 -4.83 -15.16 13.71
CA LEU A 242 -3.38 -15.25 13.89
C LEU A 242 -2.80 -16.19 12.84
N THR A 243 -1.79 -15.75 12.12
CA THR A 243 -1.13 -16.56 11.08
C THR A 243 0.37 -16.31 11.08
N SER A 244 1.14 -17.32 10.66
CA SER A 244 2.60 -17.28 10.66
C SER A 244 3.19 -16.94 12.04
N PHE A 245 2.60 -17.51 13.09
CA PHE A 245 3.02 -17.28 14.46
C PHE A 245 4.27 -18.12 14.77
N ASP A 246 5.40 -17.41 14.89
CA ASP A 246 6.73 -18.00 15.14
C ASP A 246 7.25 -17.58 16.51
N ALA A 247 6.73 -18.19 17.56
CA ALA A 247 7.19 -17.98 18.92
C ALA A 247 6.97 -19.24 19.76
N GLU A 248 8.04 -19.80 20.31
CA GLU A 248 8.02 -20.96 21.17
C GLU A 248 8.48 -20.61 22.58
N ILE A 249 7.86 -21.25 23.59
CA ILE A 249 8.18 -21.02 25.01
C ILE A 249 9.68 -21.28 25.25
N GLY A 250 10.34 -20.32 25.89
CA GLY A 250 11.78 -20.37 26.16
C GLY A 250 12.66 -19.78 25.08
N GLN A 251 12.12 -19.41 23.91
CA GLN A 251 12.86 -18.75 22.82
C GLN A 251 13.11 -17.28 23.18
N ASP A 252 14.31 -16.77 22.88
CA ASP A 252 14.61 -15.35 22.97
C ASP A 252 14.23 -14.64 21.68
N LYS A 253 13.51 -13.53 21.79
CA LYS A 253 13.10 -12.64 20.69
C LYS A 253 13.78 -11.30 20.84
N ALA A 254 14.44 -10.86 19.76
CA ALA A 254 15.08 -9.56 19.74
C ALA A 254 14.05 -8.43 19.58
N LYS A 255 14.43 -7.22 19.95
CA LYS A 255 13.61 -6.02 19.67
C LYS A 255 13.40 -5.83 18.18
N GLY A 256 12.13 -5.66 17.74
CA GLY A 256 11.73 -5.56 16.35
C GLY A 256 11.66 -6.89 15.60
N GLU A 257 11.91 -8.01 16.27
CA GLU A 257 11.78 -9.34 15.66
C GLU A 257 10.32 -9.67 15.41
N HIS A 258 10.08 -10.27 14.23
CA HIS A 258 8.74 -10.70 13.81
C HIS A 258 8.25 -11.87 14.66
N LEU A 259 7.05 -11.73 15.23
CA LEU A 259 6.40 -12.75 16.05
C LEU A 259 5.29 -13.48 15.31
N GLY A 260 4.67 -12.81 14.33
CA GLY A 260 3.54 -13.33 13.59
C GLY A 260 2.76 -12.24 12.91
N GLN A 261 1.58 -12.58 12.40
CA GLN A 261 0.70 -11.60 11.75
C GLN A 261 -0.78 -11.91 12.04
N ILE A 262 -1.60 -10.87 12.03
CA ILE A 262 -3.06 -11.02 12.14
C ILE A 262 -3.68 -10.62 10.81
N ASP A 263 -4.40 -11.55 10.22
CA ASP A 263 -5.18 -11.36 9.01
C ASP A 263 -6.62 -11.02 9.39
N VAL A 264 -7.11 -9.88 8.88
CA VAL A 264 -8.48 -9.43 9.15
C VAL A 264 -9.48 -10.39 8.53
N ALA A 265 -10.38 -10.94 9.35
CA ALA A 265 -11.37 -11.92 8.90
C ALA A 265 -12.47 -11.33 7.99
N SER A 266 -12.55 -10.00 7.82
CA SER A 266 -13.67 -9.31 7.19
C SER A 266 -13.61 -9.24 5.65
N GLY A 267 -12.69 -9.96 4.99
CA GLY A 267 -12.68 -10.01 3.54
C GLY A 267 -11.35 -10.38 2.91
N PHE A 268 -11.45 -10.73 1.64
CA PHE A 268 -10.32 -11.11 0.82
C PHE A 268 -10.18 -10.19 -0.39
N LYS A 269 -8.98 -10.14 -0.94
CA LYS A 269 -8.65 -9.59 -2.26
C LYS A 269 -7.87 -10.64 -3.03
N VAL A 270 -7.80 -10.50 -4.32
CA VAL A 270 -6.99 -11.35 -5.19
C VAL A 270 -5.84 -10.51 -5.73
N ARG A 271 -4.61 -10.89 -5.43
CA ARG A 271 -3.42 -10.29 -6.03
C ARG A 271 -3.08 -11.05 -7.28
N VAL A 272 -3.06 -10.36 -8.40
CA VAL A 272 -2.87 -10.91 -9.73
C VAL A 272 -1.57 -10.38 -10.30
N GLY A 273 -0.73 -11.28 -10.83
CA GLY A 273 0.44 -10.94 -11.62
C GLY A 273 0.06 -10.76 -13.09
N VAL A 274 0.35 -9.60 -13.65
CA VAL A 274 0.09 -9.27 -15.05
C VAL A 274 1.41 -8.99 -15.76
N GLU A 275 1.57 -9.48 -17.00
CA GLU A 275 2.77 -9.27 -17.79
C GLU A 275 3.00 -7.79 -18.14
N GLU A 276 4.25 -7.36 -18.11
CA GLU A 276 4.68 -5.96 -18.28
C GLU A 276 4.10 -5.26 -19.51
N HIS A 277 3.97 -5.98 -20.63
CA HIS A 277 3.49 -5.39 -21.88
C HIS A 277 2.02 -4.89 -21.80
N TYR A 278 1.26 -5.33 -20.78
CA TYR A 278 -0.10 -4.81 -20.50
C TYR A 278 -0.12 -3.60 -19.58
N LEU A 279 1.03 -3.13 -19.05
CA LEU A 279 1.09 -2.07 -18.03
C LEU A 279 0.38 -0.78 -18.47
N SER A 280 0.52 -0.39 -19.74
CA SER A 280 -0.12 0.80 -20.30
C SER A 280 -1.65 0.67 -20.46
N ARG A 281 -2.17 -0.55 -20.40
CA ARG A 281 -3.59 -0.87 -20.68
C ARG A 281 -4.35 -1.28 -19.41
N VAL A 282 -3.65 -1.55 -18.32
CA VAL A 282 -4.25 -1.98 -17.05
C VAL A 282 -4.34 -0.82 -16.08
N PHE A 283 -5.56 -0.48 -15.69
CA PHE A 283 -5.85 0.63 -14.78
C PHE A 283 -6.93 0.25 -13.77
N THR A 284 -7.10 1.07 -12.76
CA THR A 284 -8.13 0.88 -11.73
C THR A 284 -9.53 0.96 -12.33
N GLY A 285 -10.42 0.06 -11.90
CA GLY A 285 -11.79 -0.02 -12.42
C GLY A 285 -12.01 -1.12 -13.47
N LEU A 286 -10.94 -1.66 -14.08
CA LEU A 286 -11.09 -2.83 -14.95
C LEU A 286 -11.65 -4.00 -14.16
N LYS A 287 -12.50 -4.76 -14.84
CA LYS A 287 -13.22 -5.90 -14.28
C LYS A 287 -12.53 -7.20 -14.65
N GLY A 288 -12.82 -8.23 -13.91
CA GLY A 288 -12.45 -9.60 -14.23
C GLY A 288 -13.44 -10.54 -13.59
N ASP A 289 -13.34 -11.79 -13.94
CA ASP A 289 -14.09 -12.85 -13.30
C ASP A 289 -13.25 -14.12 -13.13
N PHE A 290 -13.73 -15.02 -12.29
CA PHE A 290 -13.17 -16.35 -12.12
C PHE A 290 -14.26 -17.32 -11.71
N GLU A 291 -14.04 -18.59 -11.96
CA GLU A 291 -14.94 -19.66 -11.59
C GLU A 291 -14.47 -20.35 -10.30
N PHE A 292 -15.40 -20.55 -9.38
CA PHE A 292 -15.15 -21.25 -8.13
C PHE A 292 -16.41 -22.00 -7.70
N ALA A 293 -16.27 -23.32 -7.47
CA ALA A 293 -17.38 -24.21 -7.11
C ALA A 293 -18.61 -24.04 -8.05
N ASP A 294 -18.39 -24.11 -9.36
CA ASP A 294 -19.40 -23.97 -10.44
C ASP A 294 -20.16 -22.62 -10.45
N LYS A 295 -19.62 -21.60 -9.81
CA LYS A 295 -20.16 -20.24 -9.81
C LYS A 295 -19.12 -19.25 -10.29
N THR A 296 -19.59 -18.27 -11.08
CA THR A 296 -18.74 -17.16 -11.55
C THR A 296 -18.80 -16.00 -10.56
N TYR A 297 -17.65 -15.55 -10.13
CA TYR A 297 -17.48 -14.40 -9.23
C TYR A 297 -16.79 -13.26 -9.95
N LYS A 298 -17.25 -12.03 -9.68
CA LYS A 298 -16.73 -10.82 -10.31
C LYS A 298 -15.71 -10.14 -9.43
N LEU A 299 -14.67 -9.62 -10.08
CA LEU A 299 -13.60 -8.86 -9.46
C LEU A 299 -13.46 -7.49 -10.13
N VAL A 300 -12.91 -6.54 -9.42
CA VAL A 300 -12.56 -5.20 -9.95
C VAL A 300 -11.19 -4.78 -9.45
N ILE A 301 -10.36 -4.23 -10.35
CA ILE A 301 -9.05 -3.69 -9.97
C ILE A 301 -9.25 -2.43 -9.12
N LYS A 302 -8.72 -2.44 -7.90
CA LYS A 302 -8.70 -1.28 -6.99
C LYS A 302 -7.32 -0.65 -6.87
N LYS A 303 -6.27 -1.44 -7.08
CA LYS A 303 -4.88 -0.95 -6.99
C LYS A 303 -4.02 -1.60 -8.06
N VAL A 304 -3.20 -0.79 -8.71
CA VAL A 304 -2.16 -1.22 -9.66
C VAL A 304 -0.80 -0.85 -9.04
N PHE A 305 0.10 -1.81 -8.97
CA PHE A 305 1.48 -1.60 -8.53
C PHE A 305 2.34 -1.41 -9.77
N THR A 306 2.97 -0.25 -9.90
CA THR A 306 3.75 0.11 -11.09
C THR A 306 5.16 -0.52 -11.11
N GLN A 307 5.58 -1.14 -10.01
CA GLN A 307 6.87 -1.82 -9.95
C GLN A 307 6.79 -3.15 -10.69
N VAL A 308 7.65 -3.31 -11.69
CA VAL A 308 7.81 -4.55 -12.43
C VAL A 308 8.90 -5.40 -11.79
N VAL A 309 8.58 -6.66 -11.54
CA VAL A 309 9.50 -7.67 -11.00
C VAL A 309 9.36 -8.94 -11.83
N ASN A 310 10.46 -9.46 -12.37
CA ASN A 310 10.48 -10.65 -13.22
C ASN A 310 9.54 -10.56 -14.44
N GLY A 311 9.43 -9.38 -15.08
CA GLY A 311 8.58 -9.16 -16.25
C GLY A 311 7.07 -9.06 -15.94
N GLN A 312 6.69 -8.96 -14.68
CA GLN A 312 5.30 -8.83 -14.23
C GLN A 312 5.12 -7.68 -13.25
N PHE A 313 3.94 -7.08 -13.27
CA PHE A 313 3.48 -6.14 -12.24
C PHE A 313 2.25 -6.71 -11.54
N ASN A 314 2.02 -6.30 -10.30
CA ASN A 314 0.90 -6.79 -9.51
C ASN A 314 -0.29 -5.84 -9.57
N VAL A 315 -1.49 -6.40 -9.51
CA VAL A 315 -2.74 -5.66 -9.28
C VAL A 315 -3.51 -6.31 -8.15
N ASP A 316 -4.13 -5.49 -7.28
CA ASP A 316 -5.06 -5.98 -6.27
C ASP A 316 -6.50 -5.82 -6.79
N MET A 317 -7.18 -6.94 -6.94
CA MET A 317 -8.59 -7.03 -7.35
C MET A 317 -9.46 -7.36 -6.14
N TYR A 318 -10.57 -6.63 -6.02
CA TYR A 318 -11.55 -6.82 -4.96
C TYR A 318 -12.81 -7.50 -5.50
N PHE A 319 -13.45 -8.32 -4.66
CA PHE A 319 -14.70 -8.95 -4.99
C PHE A 319 -15.81 -7.92 -5.17
N VAL A 320 -16.64 -8.11 -6.19
CA VAL A 320 -17.85 -7.32 -6.44
C VAL A 320 -19.03 -8.17 -5.99
N GLY A 321 -19.59 -7.85 -4.82
CA GLY A 321 -20.65 -8.65 -4.20
C GLY A 321 -20.14 -9.64 -3.17
N ALA A 322 -20.72 -10.83 -3.12
CA ALA A 322 -20.38 -11.85 -2.15
C ALA A 322 -19.00 -12.48 -2.43
N VAL A 323 -18.25 -12.71 -1.37
CA VAL A 323 -17.02 -13.51 -1.41
C VAL A 323 -17.40 -14.99 -1.43
N PRO A 324 -16.72 -15.84 -2.22
CA PRO A 324 -17.01 -17.28 -2.24
C PRO A 324 -16.89 -17.92 -0.85
N GLU A 325 -17.85 -18.75 -0.46
CA GLU A 325 -17.73 -19.55 0.74
C GLU A 325 -16.64 -20.62 0.55
N GLY A 326 -15.79 -20.76 1.56
CA GLY A 326 -14.68 -21.74 1.55
C GLY A 326 -13.41 -21.27 0.85
N ILE A 327 -13.35 -20.04 0.33
CA ILE A 327 -12.10 -19.48 -0.18
C ILE A 327 -11.09 -19.27 0.96
N ARG A 328 -9.80 -19.59 0.70
CA ARG A 328 -8.74 -19.51 1.71
C ARG A 328 -7.59 -18.65 1.25
N LYS A 329 -6.90 -18.01 2.19
CA LYS A 329 -5.65 -17.31 1.96
C LYS A 329 -4.63 -18.25 1.28
N GLY A 330 -3.88 -17.69 0.31
CA GLY A 330 -2.85 -18.43 -0.44
C GLY A 330 -3.40 -19.28 -1.60
N GLN A 331 -4.72 -19.41 -1.74
CA GLN A 331 -5.31 -20.15 -2.83
C GLN A 331 -5.07 -19.43 -4.16
N THR A 332 -4.63 -20.17 -5.17
CA THR A 332 -4.45 -19.67 -6.53
C THR A 332 -5.76 -19.77 -7.31
N LEU A 333 -6.13 -18.71 -7.99
CA LEU A 333 -7.32 -18.60 -8.84
C LEU A 333 -6.91 -18.23 -10.26
N GLN A 334 -7.55 -18.85 -11.26
CA GLN A 334 -7.46 -18.41 -12.65
C GLN A 334 -8.49 -17.31 -12.88
N VAL A 335 -8.02 -16.10 -13.14
CA VAL A 335 -8.85 -14.92 -13.35
C VAL A 335 -8.83 -14.54 -14.82
N ARG A 336 -9.98 -14.27 -15.40
CA ARG A 336 -10.11 -13.63 -16.70
C ARG A 336 -10.15 -12.11 -16.47
N LEU A 337 -9.07 -11.42 -16.81
CA LEU A 337 -8.99 -9.97 -16.70
C LEU A 337 -9.46 -9.32 -18.00
N PHE A 338 -10.50 -8.51 -17.95
CA PHE A 338 -11.07 -7.82 -19.10
C PHE A 338 -10.30 -6.52 -19.37
N LEU A 339 -9.76 -6.40 -20.59
CA LEU A 339 -9.00 -5.23 -21.04
C LEU A 339 -9.84 -4.23 -21.84
N SER A 340 -11.08 -4.59 -22.18
CA SER A 340 -12.02 -3.73 -22.89
C SER A 340 -13.45 -3.94 -22.39
N ASP A 341 -14.34 -3.00 -22.68
CA ASP A 341 -15.75 -3.21 -22.56
C ASP A 341 -16.26 -4.23 -23.59
N GLU A 342 -17.40 -4.84 -23.32
CA GLU A 342 -18.07 -5.75 -24.21
C GLU A 342 -18.60 -4.98 -25.44
N THR A 343 -18.24 -5.44 -26.63
CA THR A 343 -18.67 -4.86 -27.92
C THR A 343 -19.21 -5.94 -28.83
N THR A 344 -20.06 -5.59 -29.78
CA THR A 344 -20.52 -6.53 -30.81
C THR A 344 -19.53 -6.53 -31.97
N ALA A 345 -18.90 -7.67 -32.25
CA ALA A 345 -17.88 -7.80 -33.28
C ALA A 345 -18.09 -9.04 -34.17
N LEU A 346 -17.33 -9.10 -35.27
CA LEU A 346 -17.20 -10.31 -36.08
C LEU A 346 -16.19 -11.23 -35.42
N LEU A 347 -16.58 -12.45 -35.11
CA LEU A 347 -15.81 -13.43 -34.36
C LEU A 347 -15.22 -14.47 -35.31
N LEU A 348 -13.89 -14.57 -35.32
CA LEU A 348 -13.13 -15.63 -35.98
C LEU A 348 -12.55 -16.55 -34.90
N PRO A 349 -12.96 -17.82 -34.84
CA PRO A 349 -12.38 -18.77 -33.88
C PRO A 349 -10.86 -18.89 -34.06
N LYS A 350 -10.16 -18.98 -32.94
CA LYS A 350 -8.70 -19.21 -32.97
C LYS A 350 -8.36 -20.59 -33.53
N GLY A 351 -7.22 -20.67 -34.21
CA GLY A 351 -6.75 -21.92 -34.77
C GLY A 351 -5.32 -21.84 -35.30
N GLY A 352 -4.82 -22.96 -35.82
CA GLY A 352 -3.44 -23.11 -36.25
C GLY A 352 -3.02 -22.22 -37.44
N PHE A 353 -4.00 -21.71 -38.22
CA PHE A 353 -3.72 -20.82 -39.37
C PHE A 353 -2.89 -19.60 -38.99
N TYR A 354 -3.06 -19.08 -37.78
CA TYR A 354 -2.43 -17.85 -37.35
C TYR A 354 -0.90 -17.96 -37.30
N GLN A 355 -0.36 -19.15 -37.00
CA GLN A 355 1.10 -19.35 -36.88
C GLN A 355 1.83 -19.08 -38.20
N GLN A 356 1.24 -19.44 -39.35
CA GLN A 356 1.82 -19.21 -40.68
C GLN A 356 1.41 -17.90 -41.31
N THR A 357 0.22 -17.37 -40.96
CA THR A 357 -0.33 -16.19 -41.64
C THR A 357 -0.09 -14.89 -40.88
N GLY A 358 0.26 -15.00 -39.56
CA GLY A 358 0.31 -13.85 -38.67
C GLY A 358 -1.02 -13.10 -38.57
N GLY A 359 -2.14 -13.72 -38.97
CA GLY A 359 -3.45 -13.10 -38.97
C GLY A 359 -3.72 -12.16 -40.17
N ASN A 360 -2.84 -12.12 -41.16
CA ASN A 360 -3.00 -11.23 -42.34
C ASN A 360 -3.92 -11.79 -43.40
N TRP A 361 -4.08 -13.10 -43.48
CA TRP A 361 -4.92 -13.76 -44.47
C TRP A 361 -5.42 -15.11 -43.98
N ILE A 362 -6.49 -15.61 -44.60
CA ILE A 362 -7.12 -16.89 -44.26
C ILE A 362 -7.71 -17.52 -45.54
N PHE A 363 -7.88 -18.85 -45.59
CA PHE A 363 -8.60 -19.52 -46.65
C PHE A 363 -10.10 -19.52 -46.36
N LYS A 364 -10.88 -18.85 -47.26
CA LYS A 364 -12.34 -18.81 -47.26
C LYS A 364 -12.87 -19.87 -48.21
N LEU A 365 -13.82 -20.71 -47.78
CA LEU A 365 -14.49 -21.66 -48.61
C LEU A 365 -15.42 -20.96 -49.63
N SER A 366 -15.48 -21.53 -50.83
CA SER A 366 -16.50 -21.22 -51.81
C SER A 366 -17.89 -21.70 -51.35
N GLU A 367 -18.96 -21.16 -51.90
CA GLU A 367 -20.34 -21.51 -51.56
C GLU A 367 -20.66 -23.00 -51.77
N ASP A 368 -20.04 -23.62 -52.79
CA ASP A 368 -20.16 -25.04 -53.11
C ASP A 368 -19.31 -25.97 -52.20
N GLY A 369 -18.47 -25.39 -51.35
CA GLY A 369 -17.61 -26.11 -50.40
C GLY A 369 -16.51 -26.93 -51.03
N LYS A 370 -16.25 -26.82 -52.34
CA LYS A 370 -15.25 -27.63 -53.09
C LYS A 370 -13.91 -26.96 -53.22
N LYS A 371 -13.83 -25.66 -52.97
CA LYS A 371 -12.64 -24.87 -53.08
C LYS A 371 -12.49 -23.91 -51.93
N ALA A 372 -11.25 -23.50 -51.63
CA ALA A 372 -10.99 -22.40 -50.70
C ALA A 372 -10.00 -21.42 -51.31
N TYR A 373 -10.24 -20.14 -51.10
CA TYR A 373 -9.47 -19.05 -51.66
C TYR A 373 -8.81 -18.26 -50.55
N LYS A 374 -7.57 -17.83 -50.79
CA LYS A 374 -6.84 -16.94 -49.92
C LYS A 374 -7.53 -15.56 -49.94
N VAL A 375 -7.91 -15.07 -48.74
CA VAL A 375 -8.57 -13.77 -48.51
C VAL A 375 -7.78 -13.02 -47.45
N ASP A 376 -7.42 -11.77 -47.71
CA ASP A 376 -6.77 -10.91 -46.76
C ASP A 376 -7.79 -10.49 -45.70
N ILE A 377 -7.35 -10.54 -44.43
CA ILE A 377 -8.15 -10.19 -43.25
C ILE A 377 -7.40 -9.19 -42.39
N GLN A 378 -8.14 -8.46 -41.58
CA GLN A 378 -7.57 -7.62 -40.55
C GLN A 378 -8.14 -8.00 -39.17
N ILE A 379 -7.23 -8.41 -38.31
CA ILE A 379 -7.53 -8.73 -36.91
C ILE A 379 -7.15 -7.50 -36.08
N ASN A 380 -8.07 -7.10 -35.16
CA ASN A 380 -7.85 -5.98 -34.24
C ASN A 380 -7.48 -6.48 -32.85
N ARG A 381 -8.44 -7.04 -32.12
CA ARG A 381 -8.29 -7.54 -30.75
C ARG A 381 -8.42 -9.06 -30.71
N GLN A 382 -7.95 -9.64 -29.61
CA GLN A 382 -8.07 -11.09 -29.40
C GLN A 382 -8.56 -11.43 -27.99
N SER A 383 -9.29 -12.52 -27.90
CA SER A 383 -9.62 -13.19 -26.63
C SER A 383 -8.98 -14.58 -26.63
N PRO A 384 -9.05 -15.38 -25.57
CA PRO A 384 -8.57 -16.76 -25.59
C PRO A 384 -9.13 -17.60 -26.74
N ASP A 385 -10.40 -17.40 -27.12
CA ASP A 385 -11.13 -18.28 -28.05
C ASP A 385 -11.29 -17.66 -29.43
N TYR A 386 -11.32 -16.31 -29.56
CA TYR A 386 -11.70 -15.61 -30.79
C TYR A 386 -10.75 -14.45 -31.11
N TYR A 387 -10.64 -14.17 -32.41
CA TYR A 387 -10.13 -12.92 -32.96
C TYR A 387 -11.29 -12.01 -33.34
N GLU A 388 -11.18 -10.72 -33.11
CA GLU A 388 -12.06 -9.70 -33.64
C GLU A 388 -11.60 -9.33 -35.06
N LEU A 389 -12.51 -9.53 -36.03
CA LEU A 389 -12.29 -9.12 -37.43
C LEU A 389 -12.82 -7.72 -37.69
N THR A 390 -12.02 -6.89 -38.34
CA THR A 390 -12.43 -5.57 -38.84
C THR A 390 -12.73 -5.53 -40.34
N SER A 391 -12.10 -6.40 -41.11
CA SER A 391 -12.31 -6.46 -42.56
C SER A 391 -11.96 -7.84 -43.14
N GLY A 392 -12.40 -8.10 -44.38
CA GLY A 392 -12.04 -9.26 -45.17
C GLY A 392 -13.11 -10.34 -45.25
N LEU A 393 -13.94 -10.52 -44.22
CA LEU A 393 -14.97 -11.58 -44.16
C LEU A 393 -16.32 -11.02 -43.74
N LYS A 394 -17.38 -11.81 -44.01
CA LYS A 394 -18.77 -11.50 -43.64
C LYS A 394 -19.32 -12.58 -42.71
N VAL A 395 -20.41 -12.23 -41.98
CA VAL A 395 -21.17 -13.21 -41.19
C VAL A 395 -21.65 -14.36 -42.07
N GLY A 396 -21.43 -15.58 -41.61
CA GLY A 396 -21.78 -16.79 -42.34
C GLY A 396 -20.65 -17.35 -43.26
N ASP A 397 -19.60 -16.60 -43.50
CA ASP A 397 -18.47 -17.10 -44.25
C ASP A 397 -17.83 -18.28 -43.51
N LYS A 398 -17.52 -19.34 -44.28
CA LYS A 398 -16.79 -20.51 -43.79
C LYS A 398 -15.31 -20.38 -44.10
N VAL A 399 -14.47 -20.59 -43.09
CA VAL A 399 -13.01 -20.43 -43.23
C VAL A 399 -12.28 -21.63 -42.63
N ILE A 400 -11.09 -21.90 -43.14
CA ILE A 400 -10.24 -22.99 -42.65
C ILE A 400 -9.39 -22.43 -41.50
N THR A 401 -9.56 -22.96 -40.26
CA THR A 401 -8.84 -22.53 -39.08
C THR A 401 -7.74 -23.49 -38.62
N SER A 402 -7.59 -24.65 -39.28
CA SER A 402 -6.49 -25.58 -39.04
C SER A 402 -5.13 -25.00 -39.45
N SER A 403 -4.03 -25.69 -39.12
CA SER A 403 -2.65 -25.27 -39.49
C SER A 403 -2.47 -25.26 -41.02
N TYR A 404 -1.70 -24.31 -41.51
CA TYR A 404 -1.37 -24.16 -42.94
C TYR A 404 0.07 -24.61 -43.31
N GLU A 405 0.74 -25.35 -42.43
CA GLU A 405 2.13 -25.79 -42.65
C GLU A 405 2.35 -26.51 -44.02
N THR A 406 1.35 -27.27 -44.45
CA THR A 406 1.41 -28.06 -45.67
C THR A 406 0.92 -27.34 -46.92
N TYR A 407 0.40 -26.09 -46.80
CA TYR A 407 -0.27 -25.41 -47.93
C TYR A 407 0.67 -24.48 -48.71
N GLY A 408 1.86 -24.16 -48.20
CA GLY A 408 2.84 -23.30 -48.84
C GLY A 408 2.23 -21.96 -49.28
N ASP A 409 2.70 -21.44 -50.42
CA ASP A 409 2.23 -20.19 -51.03
C ASP A 409 1.05 -20.35 -51.99
N ASN A 410 0.29 -21.47 -51.91
CA ASN A 410 -0.84 -21.72 -52.76
C ASN A 410 -1.96 -20.69 -52.51
N GLN A 411 -2.61 -20.26 -53.61
CA GLN A 411 -3.69 -19.26 -53.58
C GLN A 411 -5.09 -19.89 -53.63
N GLU A 412 -5.19 -21.15 -54.05
CA GLU A 412 -6.44 -21.91 -54.13
C GLU A 412 -6.22 -23.33 -53.61
N LEU A 413 -7.09 -23.77 -52.72
CA LEU A 413 -7.13 -25.16 -52.25
C LEU A 413 -8.35 -25.85 -52.90
N ILE A 414 -8.14 -27.05 -53.41
CA ILE A 414 -9.19 -27.90 -54.00
C ILE A 414 -9.49 -28.99 -52.98
N LEU A 415 -10.70 -29.02 -52.45
CA LEU A 415 -11.13 -30.03 -51.48
C LEU A 415 -11.65 -31.25 -52.28
N LYS A 416 -10.83 -32.28 -52.34
CA LYS A 416 -11.18 -33.56 -52.96
C LYS A 416 -11.37 -34.61 -51.85
N LYS A 417 -12.50 -35.33 -51.92
CA LYS A 417 -12.70 -36.56 -51.13
C LYS A 417 -11.84 -37.66 -51.63
#